data_cbe457d19b41fd4b920aa315771e9fc5
#
_entry.id   cbe457d19b41fd4b920aa315771e9fc5
#
_cell.length_a   1.000
_cell.length_b   1.000
_cell.length_c   1.000
_cell.angle_alpha   90.00
_cell.angle_beta   90.00
_cell.angle_gamma   90.00
#
_symmetry.space_group_name_H-M   'P 1'
#
loop_
_entity.id
_entity.type
_entity.pdbx_description
1 polymer ?
#
loop_
_entity_poly.entity_id
_entity_poly.type
_entity_poly.pdbx_seq_one_letter_code
_entity_poly.pdbx_strand_id
1 'polypeptide(L)'
;MSLNKVFNKLEHVKTQAPDKILTLYINTDRRDQDQQGGEYKIALKTGFKRLEEYMKRSDEEEQKRVCALREKVEGYIRDQERKMPRSFVIFASCDSEIWEVLSLQIPVETNFYWEEYPVLEPLQRLYETYPNTGIVLLQQIEVKIIDTKLSKVQGVKHYHYDLDIDDWRLHEGPSKADINMGGGANIASQKDEFQERVTANHKRFWKSMGSKLDKIAADNKWTSILLVGDKEIAKTIEGNMNKKIDEMIEKNLLNEEENKVVQELLKTS
;
A
#
# COMPACT_ATOMS: atom_id res chain seq x y z
N MET A 1 6.13 -0.26 -10.40
CA MET A 1 6.14 -1.67 -10.90
C MET A 1 5.28 -2.51 -9.97
N SER A 2 4.45 -3.43 -10.46
CA SER A 2 3.63 -4.25 -9.55
C SER A 2 4.51 -5.25 -8.81
N LEU A 3 4.40 -5.29 -7.48
CA LEU A 3 5.15 -6.19 -6.59
C LEU A 3 5.06 -7.68 -6.99
N ASN A 4 3.89 -8.14 -7.46
CA ASN A 4 3.75 -9.51 -7.97
C ASN A 4 4.62 -9.80 -9.19
N LYS A 5 4.89 -8.79 -10.04
CA LYS A 5 5.78 -8.97 -11.19
C LYS A 5 7.22 -9.17 -10.74
N VAL A 6 7.64 -8.44 -9.71
CA VAL A 6 9.00 -8.58 -9.15
C VAL A 6 9.16 -9.94 -8.49
N PHE A 7 8.16 -10.35 -7.68
CA PHE A 7 8.18 -11.66 -7.03
C PHE A 7 8.26 -12.81 -8.04
N ASN A 8 7.33 -12.85 -9.02
CA ASN A 8 7.30 -13.88 -10.05
C ASN A 8 8.58 -13.88 -10.92
N LYS A 9 9.18 -12.70 -11.14
CA LYS A 9 10.44 -12.58 -11.88
C LYS A 9 11.61 -13.18 -11.09
N LEU A 10 11.63 -13.00 -9.78
CA LEU A 10 12.75 -13.38 -8.92
C LEU A 10 12.65 -14.82 -8.39
N GLU A 11 11.44 -15.37 -8.26
CA GLU A 11 11.21 -16.70 -7.67
C GLU A 11 11.97 -17.83 -8.39
N HIS A 12 12.23 -17.69 -9.69
CA HIS A 12 12.90 -18.69 -10.52
C HIS A 12 14.34 -18.30 -10.89
N VAL A 13 14.83 -17.18 -10.33
CA VAL A 13 16.19 -16.72 -10.63
C VAL A 13 17.19 -17.49 -9.77
N LYS A 14 18.19 -18.04 -10.46
CA LYS A 14 19.36 -18.63 -9.83
C LYS A 14 20.60 -18.23 -10.61
N THR A 15 21.61 -17.79 -9.90
CA THR A 15 22.94 -17.47 -10.43
C THR A 15 23.96 -18.49 -9.93
N GLN A 16 25.21 -18.35 -10.33
CA GLN A 16 26.30 -19.19 -9.88
C GLN A 16 27.47 -18.30 -9.46
N ALA A 17 28.23 -18.75 -8.47
CA ALA A 17 29.45 -18.08 -8.08
C ALA A 17 30.37 -17.87 -9.31
N PRO A 18 31.05 -16.74 -9.43
CA PRO A 18 31.17 -15.62 -8.49
C PRO A 18 30.07 -14.56 -8.61
N ASP A 19 29.09 -14.66 -9.56
CA ASP A 19 27.98 -13.72 -9.70
C ASP A 19 26.81 -14.18 -8.84
N LYS A 20 26.82 -13.80 -7.57
CA LYS A 20 25.71 -14.02 -6.65
C LYS A 20 24.76 -12.81 -6.61
N ILE A 21 23.67 -12.96 -5.92
CA ILE A 21 22.64 -11.96 -5.77
C ILE A 21 22.74 -11.33 -4.39
N LEU A 22 22.94 -10.01 -4.37
CA LEU A 22 22.73 -9.22 -3.18
C LEU A 22 21.22 -9.09 -2.93
N THR A 23 20.74 -9.60 -1.80
CA THR A 23 19.41 -9.28 -1.29
C THR A 23 19.58 -8.40 -0.05
N LEU A 24 19.11 -7.16 -0.15
CA LEU A 24 19.16 -6.18 0.92
C LEU A 24 17.76 -5.79 1.35
N TYR A 25 17.45 -6.01 2.62
CA TYR A 25 16.34 -5.39 3.33
C TYR A 25 16.92 -4.29 4.20
N ILE A 26 16.39 -3.06 4.12
CA ILE A 26 16.91 -1.95 4.92
C ILE A 26 15.78 -1.05 5.44
N ASN A 27 15.76 -0.87 6.76
CA ASN A 27 14.89 0.09 7.44
C ASN A 27 15.46 1.50 7.26
N THR A 28 14.62 2.40 6.73
CA THR A 28 14.94 3.82 6.53
C THR A 28 13.85 4.73 7.16
N ASP A 29 13.02 4.17 8.06
CA ASP A 29 11.89 4.86 8.65
C ASP A 29 12.32 5.91 9.67
N ARG A 30 12.28 7.17 9.27
CA ARG A 30 12.62 8.31 10.14
C ARG A 30 11.63 8.56 11.29
N ARG A 31 10.52 7.82 11.34
CA ARG A 31 9.57 7.86 12.48
C ARG A 31 10.04 6.98 13.63
N ASP A 32 10.87 6.01 13.33
CA ASP A 32 11.57 5.21 14.31
C ASP A 32 12.62 6.07 15.00
N GLN A 33 12.58 6.13 16.35
CA GLN A 33 13.50 6.92 17.14
C GLN A 33 14.96 6.54 16.87
N ASP A 34 15.21 5.25 16.62
CA ASP A 34 16.53 4.70 16.34
C ASP A 34 16.99 5.00 14.89
N GLN A 35 16.18 5.66 14.05
CA GLN A 35 16.49 5.99 12.65
C GLN A 35 16.44 7.49 12.33
N GLN A 36 16.17 8.35 13.33
CA GLN A 36 16.00 9.80 13.12
C GLN A 36 17.28 10.51 12.69
N GLY A 37 18.44 10.04 13.15
CA GLY A 37 19.76 10.55 12.79
C GLY A 37 20.31 10.04 11.46
N GLY A 38 19.57 9.11 10.79
CA GLY A 38 20.02 8.48 9.56
C GLY A 38 20.90 7.25 9.80
N GLU A 39 20.64 6.53 10.87
CA GLU A 39 21.36 5.31 11.30
C GLU A 39 21.35 4.23 10.22
N TYR A 40 20.38 4.24 9.31
CA TYR A 40 20.40 3.38 8.13
C TYR A 40 21.68 3.53 7.31
N LYS A 41 22.32 4.72 7.30
CA LYS A 41 23.62 4.94 6.62
C LYS A 41 24.73 4.14 7.31
N ILE A 42 24.68 4.09 8.65
CA ILE A 42 25.62 3.30 9.46
C ILE A 42 25.38 1.81 9.25
N ALA A 43 24.12 1.38 9.29
CA ALA A 43 23.74 0.00 9.03
C ALA A 43 24.16 -0.46 7.64
N LEU A 44 23.94 0.38 6.61
CA LEU A 44 24.34 0.13 5.23
C LEU A 44 25.86 -0.05 5.11
N LYS A 45 26.62 0.92 5.62
CA LYS A 45 28.10 0.86 5.63
C LYS A 45 28.64 -0.35 6.38
N THR A 46 28.07 -0.66 7.55
CA THR A 46 28.51 -1.78 8.37
C THR A 46 28.17 -3.13 7.74
N GLY A 47 26.97 -3.25 7.14
CA GLY A 47 26.55 -4.46 6.44
C GLY A 47 27.44 -4.77 5.24
N PHE A 48 27.69 -3.80 4.38
CA PHE A 48 28.62 -3.99 3.26
C PHE A 48 30.05 -4.30 3.71
N LYS A 49 30.54 -3.61 4.73
CA LYS A 49 31.87 -3.88 5.28
C LYS A 49 32.01 -5.33 5.77
N ARG A 50 30.98 -5.87 6.43
CA ARG A 50 30.98 -7.27 6.87
C ARG A 50 30.99 -8.25 5.68
N LEU A 51 30.22 -7.97 4.63
CA LEU A 51 30.26 -8.78 3.41
C LEU A 51 31.64 -8.73 2.75
N GLU A 52 32.22 -7.54 2.58
CA GLU A 52 33.55 -7.35 1.98
C GLU A 52 34.63 -8.08 2.79
N GLU A 53 34.61 -8.00 4.13
CA GLU A 53 35.55 -8.69 5.01
C GLU A 53 35.40 -10.21 4.95
N TYR A 54 34.18 -10.71 4.80
CA TYR A 54 33.94 -12.14 4.63
C TYR A 54 34.52 -12.63 3.29
N MET A 55 34.19 -11.90 2.17
CA MET A 55 34.66 -12.27 0.83
C MET A 55 36.17 -12.16 0.68
N LYS A 56 36.83 -11.17 1.29
CA LYS A 56 38.27 -10.99 1.24
C LYS A 56 39.09 -12.24 1.65
N ARG A 57 38.45 -13.11 2.45
CA ARG A 57 39.09 -14.37 2.91
C ARG A 57 38.79 -15.56 2.01
N SER A 58 37.81 -15.43 1.11
CA SER A 58 37.27 -16.55 0.32
C SER A 58 37.47 -16.36 -1.19
N ASP A 59 37.09 -15.20 -1.75
CA ASP A 59 37.12 -14.97 -3.19
C ASP A 59 37.25 -13.46 -3.54
N GLU A 60 38.35 -13.10 -4.19
CA GLU A 60 38.62 -11.71 -4.62
C GLU A 60 37.65 -11.24 -5.71
N GLU A 61 37.14 -12.12 -6.57
CA GLU A 61 36.19 -11.77 -7.63
C GLU A 61 34.82 -11.46 -7.06
N GLU A 62 34.36 -12.23 -6.09
CA GLU A 62 33.12 -11.90 -5.36
C GLU A 62 33.27 -10.58 -4.60
N GLN A 63 34.41 -10.31 -3.98
CA GLN A 63 34.67 -9.05 -3.29
C GLN A 63 34.54 -7.85 -4.22
N LYS A 64 35.13 -7.91 -5.41
CA LYS A 64 35.03 -6.82 -6.41
C LYS A 64 33.56 -6.55 -6.79
N ARG A 65 32.76 -7.61 -6.98
CA ARG A 65 31.33 -7.50 -7.29
C ARG A 65 30.53 -6.86 -6.16
N VAL A 66 30.77 -7.28 -4.92
CA VAL A 66 30.13 -6.68 -3.74
C VAL A 66 30.48 -5.20 -3.62
N CYS A 67 31.76 -4.81 -3.86
CA CYS A 67 32.16 -3.40 -3.85
C CYS A 67 31.44 -2.58 -4.92
N ALA A 68 31.34 -3.10 -6.16
CA ALA A 68 30.62 -2.41 -7.24
C ALA A 68 29.11 -2.25 -6.93
N LEU A 69 28.49 -3.30 -6.39
CA LEU A 69 27.07 -3.24 -5.98
C LEU A 69 26.86 -2.29 -4.81
N ARG A 70 27.78 -2.22 -3.87
CA ARG A 70 27.75 -1.24 -2.78
C ARG A 70 27.63 0.19 -3.29
N GLU A 71 28.54 0.60 -4.19
CA GLU A 71 28.53 1.95 -4.76
C GLU A 71 27.20 2.26 -5.45
N LYS A 72 26.66 1.30 -6.22
CA LYS A 72 25.39 1.42 -6.91
C LYS A 72 24.20 1.56 -5.93
N VAL A 73 24.17 0.72 -4.89
CA VAL A 73 23.10 0.73 -3.86
C VAL A 73 23.15 2.01 -3.01
N GLU A 74 24.35 2.38 -2.52
CA GLU A 74 24.55 3.60 -1.74
C GLU A 74 24.17 4.85 -2.55
N GLY A 75 24.54 4.89 -3.83
CA GLY A 75 24.18 5.95 -4.77
C GLY A 75 22.66 6.05 -4.94
N TYR A 76 21.99 4.93 -5.23
CA TYR A 76 20.55 4.89 -5.39
C TYR A 76 19.80 5.37 -4.14
N ILE A 77 20.15 4.86 -2.95
CA ILE A 77 19.48 5.26 -1.70
C ILE A 77 19.70 6.74 -1.40
N ARG A 78 20.89 7.28 -1.65
CA ARG A 78 21.19 8.70 -1.49
C ARG A 78 20.34 9.58 -2.40
N ASP A 79 20.12 9.19 -3.64
CA ASP A 79 19.28 9.92 -4.60
C ASP A 79 17.79 9.96 -4.17
N GLN A 80 17.35 8.99 -3.35
CA GLN A 80 16.00 8.95 -2.79
C GLN A 80 15.83 9.77 -1.49
N GLU A 81 16.86 10.44 -0.99
CA GLU A 81 16.86 11.11 0.33
C GLU A 81 15.71 12.10 0.54
N ARG A 82 15.25 12.76 -0.53
CA ARG A 82 14.13 13.73 -0.49
C ARG A 82 12.76 13.08 -0.36
N LYS A 83 12.61 11.83 -0.81
CA LYS A 83 11.36 11.06 -0.82
C LYS A 83 11.58 9.67 -0.23
N MET A 84 12.31 9.64 0.91
CA MET A 84 12.69 8.39 1.56
C MET A 84 11.44 7.58 1.95
N PRO A 85 11.28 6.34 1.47
CA PRO A 85 10.25 5.45 1.97
C PRO A 85 10.60 4.96 3.38
N ARG A 86 9.74 4.18 4.00
CA ARG A 86 10.04 3.57 5.31
C ARG A 86 11.09 2.46 5.20
N SER A 87 11.14 1.78 4.07
CA SER A 87 12.17 0.76 3.83
C SER A 87 12.39 0.52 2.34
N PHE A 88 13.54 -0.07 2.03
CA PHE A 88 13.84 -0.63 0.71
C PHE A 88 14.08 -2.13 0.80
N VAL A 89 13.67 -2.84 -0.26
CA VAL A 89 14.15 -4.19 -0.56
C VAL A 89 14.82 -4.13 -1.92
N ILE A 90 16.10 -4.50 -1.98
CA ILE A 90 16.91 -4.42 -3.19
C ILE A 90 17.45 -5.80 -3.53
N PHE A 91 17.22 -6.24 -4.77
CA PHE A 91 17.81 -7.43 -5.35
C PHE A 91 18.74 -6.99 -6.47
N ALA A 92 20.01 -7.33 -6.37
CA ALA A 92 21.01 -6.87 -7.33
C ALA A 92 22.08 -7.92 -7.60
N SER A 93 22.48 -8.04 -8.87
CA SER A 93 23.68 -8.78 -9.29
C SER A 93 24.53 -7.92 -10.22
N CYS A 94 25.77 -8.33 -10.47
CA CYS A 94 26.65 -7.63 -11.39
C CYS A 94 26.48 -8.14 -12.83
N ASP A 95 26.71 -9.42 -13.04
CA ASP A 95 26.83 -10.00 -14.38
C ASP A 95 25.47 -10.42 -14.93
N SER A 96 24.55 -10.86 -14.07
CA SER A 96 23.16 -11.23 -14.44
C SER A 96 22.24 -10.03 -14.62
N GLU A 97 22.74 -8.80 -14.51
CA GLU A 97 22.01 -7.52 -14.69
C GLU A 97 20.70 -7.42 -13.88
N ILE A 98 20.67 -8.11 -12.74
CA ILE A 98 19.51 -8.02 -11.85
C ILE A 98 19.59 -6.68 -11.10
N TRP A 99 18.51 -5.90 -11.23
CA TRP A 99 18.34 -4.67 -10.47
C TRP A 99 16.85 -4.44 -10.22
N GLU A 100 16.37 -4.92 -9.08
CA GLU A 100 14.99 -4.76 -8.67
C GLU A 100 14.93 -4.06 -7.32
N VAL A 101 14.21 -2.96 -7.25
CA VAL A 101 14.07 -2.16 -6.03
C VAL A 101 12.61 -2.00 -5.67
N LEU A 102 12.28 -2.36 -4.45
CA LEU A 102 10.96 -2.15 -3.85
C LEU A 102 11.08 -1.06 -2.79
N SER A 103 10.29 0.00 -2.94
CA SER A 103 10.11 1.04 -1.93
C SER A 103 8.83 0.75 -1.14
N LEU A 104 8.96 0.47 0.15
CA LEU A 104 7.84 0.06 1.00
C LEU A 104 7.46 1.16 1.99
N GLN A 105 6.17 1.22 2.35
CA GLN A 105 5.64 2.11 3.38
C GLN A 105 5.44 1.39 4.74
N ILE A 106 6.10 0.26 4.90
CA ILE A 106 6.16 -0.56 6.11
C ILE A 106 7.62 -0.72 6.52
N PRO A 107 7.94 -0.82 7.82
CA PRO A 107 9.30 -1.09 8.27
C PRO A 107 9.70 -2.53 7.93
N VAL A 108 10.99 -2.74 7.76
CA VAL A 108 11.59 -4.07 7.62
C VAL A 108 12.75 -4.20 8.59
N GLU A 109 13.08 -5.41 8.97
CA GLU A 109 14.34 -5.69 9.65
C GLU A 109 15.50 -5.56 8.68
N THR A 110 16.58 -4.88 9.09
CA THR A 110 17.75 -4.68 8.21
C THR A 110 18.59 -5.94 8.12
N ASN A 111 18.63 -6.55 6.93
CA ASN A 111 19.36 -7.78 6.65
C ASN A 111 20.05 -7.72 5.29
N PHE A 112 21.26 -8.33 5.23
CA PHE A 112 22.07 -8.46 4.03
C PHE A 112 22.31 -9.93 3.73
N TYR A 113 22.01 -10.34 2.48
CA TYR A 113 22.24 -11.69 1.99
C TYR A 113 23.07 -11.63 0.71
N TRP A 114 23.98 -12.58 0.55
CA TRP A 114 24.81 -12.76 -0.64
C TRP A 114 24.74 -14.22 -1.05
N GLU A 115 23.80 -14.58 -1.92
CA GLU A 115 23.44 -15.95 -2.23
C GLU A 115 23.28 -16.16 -3.74
N GLU A 116 23.28 -17.41 -4.18
CA GLU A 116 23.02 -17.76 -5.59
C GLU A 116 21.56 -17.52 -6.02
N TYR A 117 20.69 -17.21 -5.09
CA TYR A 117 19.27 -16.96 -5.30
C TYR A 117 18.79 -15.76 -4.47
N PRO A 118 17.72 -15.08 -4.92
CA PRO A 118 17.14 -14.01 -4.13
C PRO A 118 16.49 -14.55 -2.86
N VAL A 119 16.78 -13.96 -1.72
CA VAL A 119 16.16 -14.33 -0.43
C VAL A 119 14.80 -13.64 -0.32
N LEU A 120 13.73 -14.35 -0.70
CA LEU A 120 12.37 -13.82 -0.78
C LEU A 120 11.53 -14.06 0.48
N GLU A 121 11.98 -14.94 1.38
CA GLU A 121 11.21 -15.33 2.58
C GLU A 121 10.78 -14.14 3.46
N PRO A 122 11.65 -13.16 3.79
CA PRO A 122 11.21 -11.98 4.55
C PRO A 122 10.13 -11.18 3.81
N LEU A 123 10.20 -11.09 2.49
CA LEU A 123 9.18 -10.41 1.69
C LEU A 123 7.85 -11.18 1.71
N GLN A 124 7.87 -12.51 1.69
CA GLN A 124 6.67 -13.35 1.83
C GLN A 124 5.97 -13.11 3.17
N ARG A 125 6.74 -13.10 4.26
CA ARG A 125 6.21 -12.80 5.61
C ARG A 125 5.57 -11.41 5.69
N LEU A 126 6.12 -10.41 4.98
CA LEU A 126 5.50 -9.09 4.89
C LEU A 126 4.15 -9.13 4.18
N TYR A 127 3.98 -9.97 3.16
CA TYR A 127 2.67 -10.14 2.50
C TYR A 127 1.63 -10.79 3.41
N GLU A 128 2.05 -11.70 4.28
CA GLU A 128 1.17 -12.33 5.27
C GLU A 128 0.77 -11.34 6.38
N THR A 129 1.72 -10.51 6.82
CA THR A 129 1.52 -9.52 7.87
C THR A 129 0.72 -8.30 7.39
N TYR A 130 0.94 -7.87 6.14
CA TYR A 130 0.31 -6.71 5.52
C TYR A 130 -0.49 -7.13 4.28
N PRO A 131 -1.69 -7.68 4.46
CA PRO A 131 -2.50 -8.24 3.38
C PRO A 131 -2.96 -7.15 2.40
N ASN A 132 -3.40 -7.59 1.21
CA ASN A 132 -4.09 -6.69 0.29
C ASN A 132 -5.42 -6.27 0.93
N THR A 133 -5.53 -4.99 1.29
CA THR A 133 -6.67 -4.48 2.05
C THR A 133 -7.47 -3.48 1.24
N GLY A 134 -8.78 -3.68 1.19
CA GLY A 134 -9.74 -2.67 0.75
C GLY A 134 -10.24 -1.86 1.93
N ILE A 135 -9.97 -0.56 1.96
CA ILE A 135 -10.53 0.35 2.94
C ILE A 135 -11.70 1.08 2.29
N VAL A 136 -12.90 0.92 2.84
CA VAL A 136 -14.13 1.47 2.31
C VAL A 136 -14.66 2.52 3.27
N LEU A 137 -14.52 3.79 2.90
CA LEU A 137 -15.00 4.92 3.69
C LEU A 137 -16.43 5.22 3.28
N LEU A 138 -17.34 5.30 4.26
CA LEU A 138 -18.78 5.37 4.09
C LEU A 138 -19.33 6.63 4.72
N GLN A 139 -20.06 7.43 3.93
CA GLN A 139 -20.76 8.62 4.44
C GLN A 139 -22.01 8.93 3.61
N GLN A 140 -23.17 8.93 4.24
CA GLN A 140 -24.45 9.25 3.60
C GLN A 140 -24.68 8.55 2.25
N ILE A 141 -24.38 9.21 1.15
CA ILE A 141 -24.50 8.72 -0.23
C ILE A 141 -23.16 8.62 -0.96
N GLU A 142 -22.06 8.72 -0.21
CA GLU A 142 -20.70 8.69 -0.78
C GLU A 142 -19.91 7.51 -0.26
N VAL A 143 -19.13 6.92 -1.14
CA VAL A 143 -18.22 5.82 -0.84
C VAL A 143 -16.87 6.10 -1.47
N LYS A 144 -15.83 6.19 -0.63
CA LYS A 144 -14.44 6.26 -1.10
C LYS A 144 -13.76 4.94 -0.82
N ILE A 145 -13.24 4.31 -1.85
CA ILE A 145 -12.59 3.01 -1.77
C ILE A 145 -11.10 3.21 -2.00
N ILE A 146 -10.30 2.81 -1.03
CA ILE A 146 -8.84 2.84 -1.10
C ILE A 146 -8.34 1.40 -1.21
N ASP A 147 -7.74 1.07 -2.35
CA ASP A 147 -7.06 -0.21 -2.57
C ASP A 147 -5.63 -0.12 -2.05
N THR A 148 -5.23 -1.03 -1.17
CA THR A 148 -3.89 -1.04 -0.58
C THR A 148 -3.18 -2.37 -0.76
N LYS A 149 -1.86 -2.30 -0.89
CA LYS A 149 -0.97 -3.46 -0.91
C LYS A 149 0.32 -3.14 -0.15
N LEU A 150 0.69 -3.98 0.82
CA LEU A 150 1.77 -3.69 1.76
C LEU A 150 1.64 -2.27 2.35
N SER A 151 0.44 -1.94 2.79
CA SER A 151 0.05 -0.63 3.33
C SER A 151 0.36 0.57 2.40
N LYS A 152 0.56 0.34 1.11
CA LYS A 152 0.72 1.39 0.10
C LYS A 152 -0.54 1.51 -0.74
N VAL A 153 -1.05 2.73 -0.91
CA VAL A 153 -2.18 3.02 -1.80
C VAL A 153 -1.83 2.62 -3.24
N GLN A 154 -2.65 1.78 -3.83
CA GLN A 154 -2.54 1.34 -5.23
C GLN A 154 -3.54 2.07 -6.14
N GLY A 155 -4.71 2.38 -5.61
CA GLY A 155 -5.76 3.07 -6.33
C GLY A 155 -6.83 3.58 -5.39
N VAL A 156 -7.55 4.59 -5.86
CA VAL A 156 -8.70 5.18 -5.15
C VAL A 156 -9.88 5.27 -6.11
N LYS A 157 -11.05 4.89 -5.64
CA LYS A 157 -12.31 5.08 -6.35
C LYS A 157 -13.27 5.82 -5.44
N HIS A 158 -13.92 6.83 -5.97
CA HIS A 158 -14.93 7.59 -5.26
C HIS A 158 -16.26 7.46 -5.98
N TYR A 159 -17.27 6.97 -5.29
CA TYR A 159 -18.62 6.81 -5.80
C TYR A 159 -19.55 7.73 -5.04
N HIS A 160 -20.50 8.33 -5.74
CA HIS A 160 -21.68 8.93 -5.13
C HIS A 160 -22.92 8.28 -5.71
N TYR A 161 -23.98 8.21 -4.91
CA TYR A 161 -25.25 7.68 -5.36
C TYR A 161 -26.03 8.79 -6.08
N ASP A 162 -26.39 8.55 -7.34
CA ASP A 162 -27.19 9.47 -8.13
C ASP A 162 -28.66 9.12 -8.00
N LEU A 163 -29.42 10.00 -7.37
CA LEU A 163 -30.84 9.81 -7.11
C LEU A 163 -31.71 9.86 -8.37
N ASP A 164 -31.23 10.50 -9.46
CA ASP A 164 -31.99 10.63 -10.69
C ASP A 164 -31.97 9.34 -11.50
N ILE A 165 -30.87 8.61 -11.47
CA ILE A 165 -30.73 7.31 -12.15
C ILE A 165 -30.83 6.12 -11.18
N ASP A 166 -30.96 6.37 -9.88
CA ASP A 166 -31.06 5.37 -8.82
C ASP A 166 -29.89 4.35 -8.84
N ASP A 167 -28.67 4.81 -9.12
CA ASP A 167 -27.44 4.01 -9.18
C ASP A 167 -26.19 4.79 -8.74
N TRP A 168 -25.10 4.05 -8.50
CA TRP A 168 -23.81 4.60 -8.11
C TRP A 168 -23.01 5.09 -9.31
N ARG A 169 -22.63 6.36 -9.32
CA ARG A 169 -21.68 6.94 -10.28
C ARG A 169 -20.27 6.96 -9.73
N LEU A 170 -19.32 6.50 -10.54
CA LEU A 170 -17.91 6.71 -10.28
C LEU A 170 -17.57 8.19 -10.52
N HIS A 171 -16.99 8.84 -9.54
CA HIS A 171 -16.52 10.20 -9.69
C HIS A 171 -15.17 10.21 -10.41
N GLU A 172 -15.13 10.83 -11.58
CA GLU A 172 -13.90 11.01 -12.36
C GLU A 172 -13.39 12.44 -12.13
N GLY A 173 -12.32 12.57 -11.36
CA GLY A 173 -11.67 13.87 -11.11
C GLY A 173 -11.40 14.15 -9.62
N PRO A 174 -10.73 15.28 -9.31
CA PRO A 174 -10.48 15.66 -7.93
C PRO A 174 -11.81 15.91 -7.22
N SER A 175 -11.97 15.35 -6.02
CA SER A 175 -13.14 15.53 -5.16
C SER A 175 -13.40 17.03 -4.94
N LYS A 176 -14.33 17.61 -5.67
CA LYS A 176 -14.86 18.93 -5.34
C LYS A 176 -15.93 18.72 -4.29
N ALA A 177 -15.57 18.93 -3.05
CA ALA A 177 -16.51 19.20 -2.00
C ALA A 177 -17.17 20.55 -2.25
N ASP A 178 -18.12 20.61 -3.17
CA ASP A 178 -19.10 21.70 -3.24
C ASP A 178 -20.15 21.31 -4.28
N ILE A 179 -21.22 20.70 -3.80
CA ILE A 179 -22.50 20.83 -4.48
C ILE A 179 -22.96 22.24 -4.18
N ASN A 180 -22.50 23.21 -4.98
CA ASN A 180 -23.13 24.53 -5.05
C ASN A 180 -24.52 24.34 -5.63
N MET A 181 -25.50 24.14 -4.78
CA MET A 181 -26.91 24.29 -5.13
C MET A 181 -27.12 25.77 -5.49
N GLY A 182 -27.17 26.04 -6.78
CA GLY A 182 -27.43 27.36 -7.34
C GLY A 182 -28.70 27.97 -6.73
N GLY A 183 -28.60 29.27 -6.45
CA GLY A 183 -29.47 30.05 -5.62
C GLY A 183 -30.93 30.07 -5.94
N GLY A 184 -31.70 30.43 -4.93
CA GLY A 184 -33.02 31.04 -4.99
C GLY A 184 -34.13 30.29 -4.21
N ALA A 185 -34.60 30.91 -3.17
CA ALA A 185 -35.93 30.87 -2.54
C ALA A 185 -36.66 29.57 -2.14
N ASN A 186 -36.13 28.36 -2.39
CA ASN A 186 -36.76 27.10 -1.92
C ASN A 186 -35.77 26.07 -1.39
N ILE A 187 -34.65 26.51 -0.84
CA ILE A 187 -33.55 25.62 -0.39
C ILE A 187 -33.97 24.69 0.76
N ALA A 188 -34.86 25.13 1.63
CA ALA A 188 -35.29 24.34 2.77
C ALA A 188 -36.18 23.16 2.33
N SER A 189 -37.19 23.37 1.50
CA SER A 189 -38.10 22.31 1.03
C SER A 189 -37.40 21.31 0.11
N GLN A 190 -36.47 21.76 -0.75
CA GLN A 190 -35.66 20.86 -1.60
C GLN A 190 -34.68 20.02 -0.78
N LYS A 191 -34.10 20.59 0.28
CA LYS A 191 -33.23 19.87 1.18
C LYS A 191 -33.99 18.82 2.00
N ASP A 192 -35.20 19.12 2.44
CA ASP A 192 -36.04 18.20 3.17
C ASP A 192 -36.53 17.06 2.26
N GLU A 193 -37.02 17.35 1.05
CA GLU A 193 -37.37 16.34 0.04
C GLU A 193 -36.19 15.45 -0.35
N PHE A 194 -35.00 16.03 -0.50
CA PHE A 194 -33.76 15.26 -0.76
C PHE A 194 -33.45 14.31 0.40
N GLN A 195 -33.53 14.80 1.62
CA GLN A 195 -33.26 14.03 2.82
C GLN A 195 -34.28 12.90 3.04
N GLU A 196 -35.56 13.14 2.75
CA GLU A 196 -36.61 12.11 2.78
C GLU A 196 -36.35 11.04 1.70
N ARG A 197 -36.02 11.42 0.48
CA ARG A 197 -35.67 10.48 -0.61
C ARG A 197 -34.47 9.63 -0.27
N VAL A 198 -33.39 10.23 0.27
CA VAL A 198 -32.21 9.51 0.75
C VAL A 198 -32.57 8.52 1.84
N THR A 199 -33.39 8.95 2.83
CA THR A 199 -33.81 8.08 3.94
C THR A 199 -34.66 6.91 3.47
N ALA A 200 -35.65 7.16 2.59
CA ALA A 200 -36.56 6.14 2.06
C ALA A 200 -35.79 5.07 1.22
N ASN A 201 -34.79 5.50 0.48
CA ASN A 201 -34.01 4.61 -0.39
C ASN A 201 -32.69 4.10 0.25
N HIS A 202 -32.38 4.53 1.47
CA HIS A 202 -31.10 4.28 2.14
C HIS A 202 -30.68 2.79 2.12
N LYS A 203 -31.55 1.88 2.50
CA LYS A 203 -31.27 0.44 2.50
C LYS A 203 -31.01 -0.11 1.09
N ARG A 204 -31.72 0.41 0.08
CA ARG A 204 -31.54 -0.02 -1.32
C ARG A 204 -30.20 0.42 -1.88
N PHE A 205 -29.78 1.67 -1.58
CA PHE A 205 -28.49 2.21 -1.99
C PHE A 205 -27.35 1.33 -1.50
N TRP A 206 -27.32 1.06 -0.21
CA TRP A 206 -26.24 0.31 0.40
C TRP A 206 -26.23 -1.17 0.04
N LYS A 207 -27.40 -1.76 -0.22
CA LYS A 207 -27.51 -3.12 -0.77
C LYS A 207 -26.82 -3.25 -2.13
N SER A 208 -27.05 -2.30 -3.03
CA SER A 208 -26.41 -2.32 -4.35
C SER A 208 -24.89 -2.13 -4.27
N MET A 209 -24.39 -1.36 -3.30
CA MET A 209 -22.98 -1.17 -3.06
C MET A 209 -22.29 -2.47 -2.59
N GLY A 210 -22.95 -3.29 -1.77
CA GLY A 210 -22.41 -4.58 -1.33
C GLY A 210 -21.93 -5.46 -2.48
N SER A 211 -22.80 -5.65 -3.48
CA SER A 211 -22.44 -6.43 -4.69
C SER A 211 -21.32 -5.78 -5.53
N LYS A 212 -21.28 -4.45 -5.60
CA LYS A 212 -20.18 -3.72 -6.27
C LYS A 212 -18.85 -3.95 -5.53
N LEU A 213 -18.86 -3.90 -4.19
CA LEU A 213 -17.69 -4.14 -3.35
C LEU A 213 -17.17 -5.56 -3.49
N ASP A 214 -18.03 -6.58 -3.54
CA ASP A 214 -17.64 -7.96 -3.79
C ASP A 214 -16.83 -8.10 -5.09
N LYS A 215 -17.31 -7.46 -6.18
CA LYS A 215 -16.62 -7.45 -7.46
C LYS A 215 -15.27 -6.73 -7.38
N ILE A 216 -15.25 -5.53 -6.79
CA ILE A 216 -14.01 -4.75 -6.63
C ILE A 216 -12.98 -5.53 -5.79
N ALA A 217 -13.44 -6.16 -4.72
CA ALA A 217 -12.60 -6.97 -3.86
C ALA A 217 -12.03 -8.21 -4.56
N ALA A 218 -12.81 -8.82 -5.47
CA ALA A 218 -12.33 -9.94 -6.30
C ALA A 218 -11.29 -9.47 -7.32
N ASP A 219 -11.57 -8.38 -8.04
CA ASP A 219 -10.70 -7.82 -9.07
C ASP A 219 -9.33 -7.40 -8.50
N ASN A 220 -9.32 -6.78 -7.29
CA ASN A 220 -8.10 -6.34 -6.60
C ASN A 220 -7.47 -7.42 -5.70
N LYS A 221 -8.10 -8.61 -5.63
CA LYS A 221 -7.61 -9.73 -4.79
C LYS A 221 -7.45 -9.33 -3.33
N TRP A 222 -8.41 -8.60 -2.78
CA TRP A 222 -8.38 -8.27 -1.36
C TRP A 222 -8.52 -9.51 -0.50
N THR A 223 -7.68 -9.59 0.49
CA THR A 223 -7.70 -10.60 1.55
C THR A 223 -8.17 -10.03 2.88
N SER A 224 -8.25 -8.69 2.97
CA SER A 224 -8.84 -7.98 4.10
C SER A 224 -9.72 -6.82 3.63
N ILE A 225 -10.83 -6.57 4.34
CA ILE A 225 -11.78 -5.49 4.04
C ILE A 225 -12.14 -4.76 5.33
N LEU A 226 -11.90 -3.44 5.34
CA LEU A 226 -12.27 -2.55 6.43
C LEU A 226 -13.41 -1.64 5.97
N LEU A 227 -14.52 -1.63 6.72
CA LEU A 227 -15.60 -0.64 6.53
C LEU A 227 -15.43 0.46 7.58
N VAL A 228 -15.37 1.71 7.13
CA VAL A 228 -15.10 2.87 7.98
C VAL A 228 -16.15 3.93 7.77
N GLY A 229 -16.84 4.32 8.82
CA GLY A 229 -17.91 5.32 8.75
C GLY A 229 -19.09 4.99 9.66
N ASP A 230 -20.29 5.26 9.17
CA ASP A 230 -21.51 4.99 9.90
C ASP A 230 -21.76 3.48 10.10
N LYS A 231 -22.01 3.09 11.34
CA LYS A 231 -22.17 1.68 11.74
C LYS A 231 -23.39 1.00 11.12
N GLU A 232 -24.50 1.71 10.98
CA GLU A 232 -25.74 1.14 10.42
C GLU A 232 -25.57 0.94 8.90
N ILE A 233 -24.89 1.85 8.24
CA ILE A 233 -24.49 1.72 6.84
C ILE A 233 -23.56 0.50 6.67
N ALA A 234 -22.53 0.40 7.49
CA ALA A 234 -21.56 -0.70 7.44
C ALA A 234 -22.24 -2.07 7.62
N LYS A 235 -23.15 -2.21 8.59
CA LYS A 235 -23.97 -3.43 8.78
C LYS A 235 -24.87 -3.75 7.60
N THR A 236 -25.44 -2.72 6.98
CA THR A 236 -26.29 -2.92 5.79
C THR A 236 -25.48 -3.44 4.62
N ILE A 237 -24.25 -2.94 4.43
CA ILE A 237 -23.32 -3.41 3.40
C ILE A 237 -22.88 -4.85 3.73
N GLU A 238 -22.42 -5.12 4.95
CA GLU A 238 -22.00 -6.45 5.39
C GLU A 238 -23.07 -7.51 5.12
N GLY A 239 -24.32 -7.23 5.48
CA GLY A 239 -25.43 -8.14 5.23
C GLY A 239 -25.77 -8.38 3.75
N ASN A 240 -25.14 -7.67 2.82
CA ASN A 240 -25.32 -7.78 1.37
C ASN A 240 -24.01 -8.03 0.61
N MET A 241 -22.93 -8.36 1.30
CA MET A 241 -21.67 -8.83 0.73
C MET A 241 -21.51 -10.34 0.93
N ASN A 242 -20.87 -11.00 -0.02
CA ASN A 242 -20.46 -12.41 0.09
C ASN A 242 -19.08 -12.53 0.73
N LYS A 243 -18.23 -11.52 0.56
CA LYS A 243 -16.90 -11.49 1.19
C LYS A 243 -17.03 -11.04 2.64
N LYS A 244 -16.25 -11.69 3.51
CA LYS A 244 -16.18 -11.34 4.92
C LYS A 244 -15.58 -9.95 5.11
N ILE A 245 -16.17 -9.16 5.97
CA ILE A 245 -15.63 -7.93 6.50
C ILE A 245 -14.76 -8.27 7.72
N ASP A 246 -13.55 -7.76 7.79
CA ASP A 246 -12.63 -8.05 8.89
C ASP A 246 -12.84 -7.09 10.05
N GLU A 247 -13.10 -5.83 9.76
CA GLU A 247 -13.31 -4.82 10.81
C GLU A 247 -14.27 -3.71 10.34
N MET A 248 -15.07 -3.20 11.29
CA MET A 248 -15.90 -2.01 11.14
C MET A 248 -15.44 -0.94 12.11
N ILE A 249 -15.15 0.24 11.60
CA ILE A 249 -14.55 1.34 12.37
C ILE A 249 -15.47 2.56 12.29
N GLU A 250 -15.96 3.01 13.44
CA GLU A 250 -16.80 4.22 13.53
C GLU A 250 -15.92 5.48 13.54
N LYS A 251 -15.49 5.93 12.36
CA LYS A 251 -14.74 7.17 12.16
C LYS A 251 -15.16 7.83 10.85
N ASN A 252 -15.14 9.16 10.83
CA ASN A 252 -15.35 9.91 9.59
C ASN A 252 -14.00 10.32 8.99
N LEU A 253 -13.54 9.56 8.01
CA LEU A 253 -12.26 9.76 7.31
C LEU A 253 -12.44 10.03 5.80
N LEU A 254 -13.66 10.25 5.33
CA LEU A 254 -13.95 10.39 3.90
C LEU A 254 -13.14 11.51 3.23
N ASN A 255 -12.98 12.63 3.92
CA ASN A 255 -12.28 13.83 3.42
C ASN A 255 -10.78 13.85 3.77
N GLU A 256 -10.27 12.82 4.46
CA GLU A 256 -8.85 12.75 4.77
C GLU A 256 -8.04 12.26 3.55
N GLU A 257 -6.75 12.65 3.54
CA GLU A 257 -5.80 12.16 2.54
C GLU A 257 -5.63 10.64 2.67
N GLU A 258 -5.60 9.92 1.56
CA GLU A 258 -5.58 8.46 1.51
C GLU A 258 -4.40 7.85 2.27
N ASN A 259 -3.20 8.44 2.15
CA ASN A 259 -2.03 7.95 2.88
C ASN A 259 -2.18 8.11 4.39
N LYS A 260 -2.83 9.19 4.84
CA LYS A 260 -3.12 9.40 6.26
C LYS A 260 -4.14 8.38 6.77
N VAL A 261 -5.19 8.10 5.98
CA VAL A 261 -6.18 7.06 6.29
C VAL A 261 -5.51 5.70 6.45
N VAL A 262 -4.65 5.33 5.50
CA VAL A 262 -3.91 4.05 5.54
C VAL A 262 -3.01 3.97 6.78
N GLN A 263 -2.27 5.03 7.10
CA GLN A 263 -1.40 5.06 8.27
C GLN A 263 -2.17 4.93 9.60
N GLU A 264 -3.36 5.56 9.67
CA GLU A 264 -4.20 5.51 10.87
C GLU A 264 -4.84 4.14 11.08
N LEU A 265 -5.32 3.52 10.00
CA LEU A 265 -6.12 2.29 10.08
C LEU A 265 -5.28 1.02 10.05
N LEU A 266 -4.24 0.95 9.24
CA LEU A 266 -3.44 -0.27 9.10
C LEU A 266 -2.29 -0.38 10.11
N LYS A 267 -2.28 0.46 11.15
CA LYS A 267 -1.29 0.44 12.26
C LYS A 267 0.11 0.02 11.77
N THR A 268 0.61 0.71 10.78
CA THR A 268 2.00 0.55 10.36
C THR A 268 2.88 1.17 11.43
N SER A 269 2.98 0.47 12.57
CA SER A 269 3.81 0.88 13.70
C SER A 269 5.27 0.80 13.32
#